data_542b487d402f378ce3e1a094131a704e
#
_entry.id   542b487d402f378ce3e1a094131a704e
#
_cell.length_a   1.000
_cell.length_b   1.000
_cell.length_c   1.000
_cell.angle_alpha   90.00
_cell.angle_beta   90.00
_cell.angle_gamma   90.00
#
_symmetry.space_group_name_H-M   'P 1'
#
loop_
_entity.id
_entity.type
_entity.pdbx_description
1 polymer ?
#
loop_
_entity_poly.entity_id
_entity_poly.type
_entity_poly.pdbx_seq_one_letter_code
_entity_poly.pdbx_strand_id
1 'polypeptide(L)'
;TGGGPAWGAMCITVPWKTYLFYNDTKLLETGYPYMKKYIEYLGAHSTDGVLQDLFPGDKWKNLGDWVPPRRGMDKKEWVGHNSRRFFNNCYHTHLLQIMIKVGTLLGKKDDVLAFKQELNIAQKAIHTKWFNPADTTYANGEQPYLIFPLQTGITPDKLKNEVFDKFVHTMLVKDKGHLNTGMIDTQITFDYLVENNRNDLIDIMVNKKTYPGWGYMIENGATTCWEQWNGHAS
;
A
#
# COMPACT_ATOMS: atom_id res chain seq x y z
N THR A 1 17.69 -6.28 -4.71
CA THR A 1 16.46 -7.07 -4.91
C THR A 1 15.47 -6.26 -5.72
N GLY A 2 14.88 -6.86 -6.76
CA GLY A 2 13.88 -6.21 -7.62
C GLY A 2 12.50 -6.12 -6.95
N GLY A 3 11.50 -5.55 -7.65
CA GLY A 3 10.10 -5.52 -7.25
C GLY A 3 9.62 -4.21 -6.62
N GLY A 4 10.51 -3.29 -6.29
CA GLY A 4 10.17 -2.01 -5.65
C GLY A 4 10.09 -2.11 -4.12
N PRO A 5 9.66 -1.02 -3.43
CA PRO A 5 9.69 -0.93 -1.98
C PRO A 5 8.96 -2.05 -1.25
N ALA A 6 7.82 -2.50 -1.76
CA ALA A 6 7.01 -3.52 -1.11
C ALA A 6 7.72 -4.88 -1.01
N TRP A 7 8.43 -5.28 -2.05
CA TRP A 7 9.17 -6.55 -2.06
C TRP A 7 10.46 -6.49 -1.25
N GLY A 8 11.19 -5.39 -1.32
CA GLY A 8 12.39 -5.18 -0.50
C GLY A 8 12.11 -5.04 0.99
N ALA A 9 10.89 -4.64 1.34
CA ALA A 9 10.48 -4.36 2.71
C ALA A 9 10.31 -5.59 3.60
N MET A 10 10.45 -6.81 3.11
CA MET A 10 10.30 -8.02 3.93
C MET A 10 11.19 -7.99 5.19
N CYS A 11 12.36 -7.37 5.11
CA CYS A 11 13.24 -7.17 6.27
C CYS A 11 12.62 -6.29 7.37
N ILE A 12 11.60 -5.49 7.06
CA ILE A 12 10.86 -4.64 8.01
C ILE A 12 9.50 -5.29 8.36
N THR A 13 8.75 -5.68 7.33
CA THR A 13 7.35 -6.10 7.51
C THR A 13 7.24 -7.46 8.21
N VAL A 14 8.13 -8.41 7.91
CA VAL A 14 8.10 -9.73 8.56
C VAL A 14 8.41 -9.63 10.05
N PRO A 15 9.52 -9.01 10.51
CA PRO A 15 9.77 -8.83 11.94
C PRO A 15 8.65 -8.07 12.66
N TRP A 16 8.09 -7.05 12.02
CA TRP A 16 6.98 -6.29 12.59
C TRP A 16 5.72 -7.13 12.76
N LYS A 17 5.31 -7.89 11.73
CA LYS A 17 4.15 -8.80 11.82
C LYS A 17 4.41 -9.91 12.85
N THR A 18 5.61 -10.47 12.91
CA THR A 18 5.97 -11.47 13.95
C THR A 18 5.76 -10.88 15.34
N TYR A 19 6.22 -9.66 15.59
CA TYR A 19 5.98 -8.98 16.87
C TYR A 19 4.48 -8.81 17.16
N LEU A 20 3.69 -8.37 16.17
CA LEU A 20 2.25 -8.15 16.37
C LEU A 20 1.49 -9.45 16.71
N PHE A 21 1.89 -10.60 16.13
CA PHE A 21 1.23 -11.88 16.38
C PHE A 21 1.72 -12.61 17.62
N TYR A 22 3.00 -12.48 17.95
CA TYR A 22 3.64 -13.30 19.00
C TYR A 22 4.18 -12.49 20.17
N ASN A 23 4.14 -11.16 20.10
CA ASN A 23 4.73 -10.25 21.08
C ASN A 23 6.23 -10.50 21.36
N ASP A 24 6.94 -11.04 20.35
CA ASP A 24 8.38 -11.36 20.43
C ASP A 24 9.19 -10.27 19.73
N THR A 25 10.02 -9.54 20.51
CA THR A 25 10.87 -8.44 20.02
C THR A 25 12.17 -8.90 19.38
N LYS A 26 12.55 -10.17 19.54
CA LYS A 26 13.87 -10.66 19.16
C LYS A 26 14.24 -10.40 17.70
N LEU A 27 13.28 -10.61 16.78
CA LEU A 27 13.51 -10.34 15.36
C LEU A 27 13.61 -8.82 15.07
N LEU A 28 12.90 -8.00 15.83
CA LEU A 28 13.03 -6.55 15.72
C LEU A 28 14.41 -6.09 16.21
N GLU A 29 14.88 -6.57 17.35
CA GLU A 29 16.17 -6.23 17.93
C GLU A 29 17.34 -6.60 17.01
N THR A 30 17.35 -7.87 16.56
CA THR A 30 18.41 -8.39 15.70
C THR A 30 18.34 -7.85 14.26
N GLY A 31 17.14 -7.59 13.75
CA GLY A 31 16.90 -7.09 12.40
C GLY A 31 17.04 -5.57 12.24
N TYR A 32 16.97 -4.81 13.35
CA TYR A 32 16.91 -3.35 13.31
C TYR A 32 17.98 -2.68 12.44
N PRO A 33 19.27 -3.06 12.49
CA PRO A 33 20.30 -2.46 11.64
C PRO A 33 20.02 -2.62 10.12
N TYR A 34 19.43 -3.75 9.71
CA TYR A 34 19.07 -4.01 8.32
C TYR A 34 17.82 -3.25 7.91
N MET A 35 16.83 -3.17 8.80
CA MET A 35 15.61 -2.38 8.63
C MET A 35 15.95 -0.91 8.41
N LYS A 36 16.82 -0.34 9.28
CA LYS A 36 17.29 1.03 9.18
C LYS A 36 18.02 1.29 7.85
N LYS A 37 18.96 0.43 7.47
CA LYS A 37 19.67 0.53 6.18
C LYS A 37 18.72 0.52 4.98
N TYR A 38 17.63 -0.23 5.06
CA TYR A 38 16.65 -0.25 3.97
C TYR A 38 15.89 1.09 3.86
N ILE A 39 15.50 1.68 4.98
CA ILE A 39 14.89 3.03 4.98
C ILE A 39 15.88 4.08 4.47
N GLU A 40 17.11 4.07 4.95
CA GLU A 40 18.18 4.97 4.47
C GLU A 40 18.40 4.83 2.96
N TYR A 41 18.35 3.59 2.44
CA TYR A 41 18.43 3.32 1.00
C TYR A 41 17.25 3.96 0.24
N LEU A 42 16.02 3.85 0.73
CA LEU A 42 14.85 4.49 0.11
C LEU A 42 14.95 6.01 0.18
N GLY A 43 15.35 6.56 1.32
CA GLY A 43 15.59 8.00 1.51
C GLY A 43 16.64 8.53 0.53
N ALA A 44 17.76 7.83 0.34
CA ALA A 44 18.81 8.19 -0.62
C ALA A 44 18.35 8.17 -2.09
N HIS A 45 17.27 7.45 -2.40
CA HIS A 45 16.64 7.43 -3.72
C HIS A 45 15.42 8.38 -3.80
N SER A 46 15.23 9.23 -2.80
CA SER A 46 14.17 10.23 -2.79
C SER A 46 14.71 11.61 -3.16
N THR A 47 13.95 12.37 -3.92
CA THR A 47 14.24 13.76 -4.26
C THR A 47 13.07 14.63 -3.79
N ASP A 48 13.34 15.65 -2.99
CA ASP A 48 12.35 16.55 -2.42
C ASP A 48 11.17 15.81 -1.74
N GLY A 49 11.49 14.73 -1.02
CA GLY A 49 10.51 13.89 -0.32
C GLY A 49 9.75 12.90 -1.19
N VAL A 50 10.08 12.79 -2.48
CA VAL A 50 9.45 11.87 -3.43
C VAL A 50 10.41 10.77 -3.82
N LEU A 51 10.10 9.52 -3.48
CA LEU A 51 10.84 8.35 -3.90
C LEU A 51 10.81 8.23 -5.43
N GLN A 52 11.98 8.11 -6.04
CA GLN A 52 12.16 7.88 -7.46
C GLN A 52 12.12 6.38 -7.78
N ASP A 53 12.11 6.02 -9.07
CA ASP A 53 12.25 4.62 -9.47
C ASP A 53 13.63 4.12 -9.03
N LEU A 54 13.66 3.06 -8.22
CA LEU A 54 14.89 2.47 -7.69
C LEU A 54 15.78 1.89 -8.80
N PHE A 55 15.16 1.48 -9.91
CA PHE A 55 15.82 0.96 -11.11
C PHE A 55 15.21 1.63 -12.33
N PRO A 56 15.71 2.81 -12.74
CA PRO A 56 15.18 3.52 -13.91
C PRO A 56 15.15 2.65 -15.17
N GLY A 57 14.02 2.68 -15.87
CA GLY A 57 13.82 1.88 -17.09
C GLY A 57 13.41 0.42 -16.89
N ASP A 58 13.53 -0.13 -15.71
CA ASP A 58 13.14 -1.51 -15.41
C ASP A 58 11.83 -1.59 -14.61
N LYS A 59 10.73 -1.85 -15.33
CA LYS A 59 9.40 -1.95 -14.71
C LYS A 59 9.27 -3.11 -13.74
N TRP A 60 9.98 -4.22 -13.97
CA TRP A 60 9.93 -5.41 -13.12
C TRP A 60 10.64 -5.23 -11.77
N LYS A 61 11.54 -4.28 -11.72
CA LYS A 61 12.23 -3.91 -10.48
C LYS A 61 11.57 -2.76 -9.72
N ASN A 62 10.49 -2.19 -10.27
CA ASN A 62 9.75 -1.09 -9.65
C ASN A 62 8.24 -1.38 -9.61
N LEU A 63 7.84 -2.57 -9.21
CA LEU A 63 6.44 -2.96 -9.12
C LEU A 63 5.68 -2.09 -8.11
N GLY A 64 4.44 -1.79 -8.44
CA GLY A 64 3.46 -1.19 -7.53
C GLY A 64 2.59 -2.27 -6.86
N ASP A 65 1.29 -2.04 -6.75
CA ASP A 65 0.37 -3.08 -6.31
C ASP A 65 0.33 -4.23 -7.33
N TRP A 66 0.40 -5.46 -6.84
CA TRP A 66 0.58 -6.62 -7.71
C TRP A 66 -0.75 -7.26 -8.07
N VAL A 67 -0.95 -7.54 -9.36
CA VAL A 67 -2.09 -8.25 -9.96
C VAL A 67 -3.48 -7.70 -9.58
N PRO A 68 -3.72 -6.37 -9.69
CA PRO A 68 -5.05 -5.84 -9.50
C PRO A 68 -6.02 -6.35 -10.59
N PRO A 69 -7.31 -6.55 -10.28
CA PRO A 69 -8.25 -7.29 -11.14
C PRO A 69 -8.44 -6.72 -12.54
N ARG A 70 -8.56 -5.39 -12.66
CA ARG A 70 -8.89 -4.73 -13.95
C ARG A 70 -7.72 -4.56 -14.88
N ARG A 71 -6.53 -4.83 -14.39
CA ARG A 71 -5.30 -4.68 -15.15
C ARG A 71 -4.66 -6.01 -15.46
N GLY A 72 -5.46 -7.06 -15.41
CA GLY A 72 -5.00 -8.39 -15.77
C GLY A 72 -4.04 -8.29 -16.92
N MET A 73 -3.14 -9.14 -17.12
CA MET A 73 -2.07 -9.27 -18.10
C MET A 73 -2.08 -8.40 -19.39
N ASP A 74 -2.96 -7.40 -19.53
CA ASP A 74 -2.89 -6.43 -20.61
C ASP A 74 -1.64 -5.55 -20.45
N LYS A 75 -0.59 -5.95 -21.16
CA LYS A 75 0.77 -5.42 -21.09
C LYS A 75 0.87 -3.91 -21.34
N LYS A 76 -0.17 -3.27 -21.88
CA LYS A 76 -0.18 -1.84 -22.21
C LYS A 76 -0.59 -0.96 -21.02
N GLU A 77 -1.40 -1.47 -20.10
CA GLU A 77 -1.91 -0.70 -18.96
C GLU A 77 -1.31 -1.13 -17.61
N TRP A 78 -0.42 -2.09 -17.63
CA TRP A 78 0.16 -2.64 -16.43
C TRP A 78 0.89 -1.56 -15.65
N VAL A 79 0.12 -1.01 -14.74
CA VAL A 79 0.49 0.06 -13.81
C VAL A 79 1.08 1.26 -14.54
N GLY A 80 0.24 2.20 -14.94
CA GLY A 80 0.72 3.49 -15.47
C GLY A 80 1.87 3.99 -14.61
N HIS A 81 2.96 4.40 -15.20
CA HIS A 81 4.19 4.80 -14.50
C HIS A 81 3.92 5.74 -13.31
N ASN A 82 2.93 6.62 -13.46
CA ASN A 82 2.53 7.57 -12.43
C ASN A 82 1.84 6.90 -11.22
N SER A 83 0.89 5.98 -11.44
CA SER A 83 0.18 5.27 -10.39
C SER A 83 1.10 4.32 -9.60
N ARG A 84 2.01 3.64 -10.29
CA ARG A 84 3.04 2.80 -9.69
C ARG A 84 3.97 3.61 -8.78
N ARG A 85 4.45 4.76 -9.26
CA ARG A 85 5.29 5.65 -8.45
C ARG A 85 4.54 6.18 -7.24
N PHE A 86 3.29 6.55 -7.42
CA PHE A 86 2.44 6.96 -6.30
C PHE A 86 2.32 5.83 -5.25
N PHE A 87 1.98 4.61 -5.67
CA PHE A 87 1.90 3.45 -4.78
C PHE A 87 3.20 3.20 -4.02
N ASN A 88 4.34 3.21 -4.71
CA ASN A 88 5.65 3.00 -4.09
C ASN A 88 5.99 4.11 -3.07
N ASN A 89 5.55 5.33 -3.31
CA ASN A 89 5.69 6.44 -2.37
C ASN A 89 4.80 6.26 -1.14
N CYS A 90 3.54 5.84 -1.30
CA CYS A 90 2.69 5.46 -0.19
C CYS A 90 3.29 4.32 0.64
N TYR A 91 3.87 3.32 -0.04
CA TYR A 91 4.51 2.21 0.66
C TYR A 91 5.77 2.65 1.44
N HIS A 92 6.57 3.56 0.91
CA HIS A 92 7.69 4.16 1.65
C HIS A 92 7.21 4.87 2.92
N THR A 93 6.15 5.68 2.85
CA THR A 93 5.56 6.31 4.04
C THR A 93 5.01 5.30 5.04
N HIS A 94 4.42 4.20 4.57
CA HIS A 94 3.98 3.09 5.43
C HIS A 94 5.16 2.44 6.18
N LEU A 95 6.28 2.22 5.50
CA LEU A 95 7.49 1.68 6.14
C LEU A 95 8.07 2.64 7.19
N LEU A 96 8.08 3.94 6.92
CA LEU A 96 8.49 4.94 7.92
C LEU A 96 7.60 4.91 9.16
N GLN A 97 6.29 4.74 9.02
CA GLN A 97 5.37 4.57 10.14
C GLN A 97 5.70 3.31 10.97
N ILE A 98 6.00 2.18 10.31
CA ILE A 98 6.44 0.95 11.00
C ILE A 98 7.75 1.20 11.74
N MET A 99 8.74 1.81 11.10
CA MET A 99 10.03 2.08 11.72
C MET A 99 9.95 3.04 12.91
N ILE A 100 9.03 4.00 12.90
CA ILE A 100 8.73 4.85 14.06
C ILE A 100 8.20 4.01 15.22
N LYS A 101 7.27 3.09 14.96
CA LYS A 101 6.73 2.17 15.98
C LYS A 101 7.83 1.26 16.54
N VAL A 102 8.60 0.63 15.67
CA VAL A 102 9.72 -0.27 16.04
C VAL A 102 10.80 0.51 16.81
N GLY A 103 11.22 1.65 16.30
CA GLY A 103 12.22 2.48 16.97
C GLY A 103 11.78 2.97 18.34
N THR A 104 10.48 3.29 18.50
CA THR A 104 9.90 3.66 19.79
C THR A 104 9.94 2.47 20.76
N LEU A 105 9.53 1.28 20.32
CA LEU A 105 9.57 0.05 21.11
C LEU A 105 10.99 -0.29 21.56
N LEU A 106 11.98 -0.13 20.69
CA LEU A 106 13.39 -0.44 20.95
C LEU A 106 14.18 0.73 21.56
N GLY A 107 13.55 1.85 21.90
CA GLY A 107 14.20 3.00 22.52
C GLY A 107 15.17 3.78 21.62
N LYS A 108 15.06 3.70 20.30
CA LYS A 108 15.93 4.36 19.30
C LYS A 108 15.49 5.80 19.05
N LYS A 109 15.61 6.66 20.04
CA LYS A 109 15.02 8.02 20.06
C LYS A 109 15.43 8.89 18.87
N ASP A 110 16.74 8.92 18.53
CA ASP A 110 17.28 9.77 17.44
C ASP A 110 16.78 9.29 16.09
N ASP A 111 16.73 7.97 15.84
CA ASP A 111 16.19 7.40 14.63
C ASP A 111 14.70 7.70 14.49
N VAL A 112 13.92 7.60 15.58
CA VAL A 112 12.50 7.95 15.58
C VAL A 112 12.27 9.41 15.19
N LEU A 113 13.11 10.32 15.68
CA LEU A 113 13.03 11.74 15.31
C LEU A 113 13.31 11.94 13.82
N ALA A 114 14.37 11.32 13.31
CA ALA A 114 14.72 11.38 11.89
C ALA A 114 13.62 10.80 10.99
N PHE A 115 13.07 9.62 11.33
CA PHE A 115 11.98 9.01 10.58
C PHE A 115 10.70 9.84 10.58
N LYS A 116 10.36 10.51 11.70
CA LYS A 116 9.22 11.43 11.76
C LYS A 116 9.41 12.66 10.87
N GLN A 117 10.61 13.19 10.80
CA GLN A 117 10.93 14.31 9.91
C GLN A 117 10.80 13.90 8.44
N GLU A 118 11.40 12.76 8.07
CA GLU A 118 11.31 12.22 6.72
C GLU A 118 9.87 11.93 6.32
N LEU A 119 9.09 11.28 7.20
CA LEU A 119 7.67 11.00 6.99
C LEU A 119 6.87 12.27 6.70
N ASN A 120 7.05 13.32 7.50
CA ASN A 120 6.33 14.58 7.31
C ASN A 120 6.68 15.27 5.97
N ILE A 121 7.95 15.22 5.57
CA ILE A 121 8.40 15.76 4.28
C ILE A 121 7.76 14.94 3.15
N ALA A 122 7.84 13.61 3.21
CA ALA A 122 7.30 12.71 2.20
C ALA A 122 5.77 12.87 2.06
N GLN A 123 5.03 12.87 3.17
CA GLN A 123 3.57 13.04 3.14
C GLN A 123 3.15 14.32 2.41
N LYS A 124 3.78 15.46 2.71
CA LYS A 124 3.49 16.75 2.07
C LYS A 124 3.84 16.73 0.58
N ALA A 125 5.02 16.22 0.23
CA ALA A 125 5.50 16.16 -1.15
C ALA A 125 4.61 15.27 -2.02
N ILE A 126 4.24 14.11 -1.51
CA ILE A 126 3.37 13.14 -2.20
C ILE A 126 1.96 13.74 -2.40
N HIS A 127 1.39 14.34 -1.34
CA HIS A 127 0.09 15.02 -1.46
C HIS A 127 0.14 16.10 -2.56
N THR A 128 1.11 17.01 -2.49
CA THR A 128 1.25 18.10 -3.46
C THR A 128 1.38 17.60 -4.90
N LYS A 129 2.09 16.49 -5.09
CA LYS A 129 2.37 15.95 -6.42
C LYS A 129 1.21 15.20 -7.05
N TRP A 130 0.42 14.46 -6.28
CA TRP A 130 -0.55 13.50 -6.83
C TRP A 130 -2.00 13.78 -6.48
N PHE A 131 -2.30 14.71 -5.58
CA PHE A 131 -3.67 15.07 -5.27
C PHE A 131 -4.28 15.93 -6.39
N ASN A 132 -5.45 15.52 -6.86
CA ASN A 132 -6.25 16.29 -7.79
C ASN A 132 -7.44 16.93 -7.05
N PRO A 133 -7.41 18.25 -6.82
CA PRO A 133 -8.49 18.92 -6.09
C PRO A 133 -9.80 19.03 -6.89
N ALA A 134 -9.77 18.82 -8.22
CA ALA A 134 -10.97 18.93 -9.05
C ALA A 134 -11.97 17.78 -8.82
N ASP A 135 -11.47 16.62 -8.43
CA ASP A 135 -12.29 15.43 -8.23
C ASP A 135 -11.99 14.70 -6.89
N THR A 136 -11.15 15.30 -6.05
CA THR A 136 -10.75 14.78 -4.73
C THR A 136 -10.13 13.37 -4.81
N THR A 137 -9.24 13.17 -5.80
CA THR A 137 -8.57 11.88 -6.02
C THR A 137 -7.06 11.99 -5.95
N TYR A 138 -6.41 10.83 -5.90
CA TYR A 138 -4.98 10.68 -6.14
C TYR A 138 -4.74 9.80 -7.35
N ALA A 139 -3.66 10.07 -8.07
CA ALA A 139 -3.23 9.31 -9.25
C ALA A 139 -4.38 9.14 -10.28
N ASN A 140 -4.97 7.95 -10.42
CA ASN A 140 -6.07 7.68 -11.34
C ASN A 140 -7.43 7.46 -10.63
N GLY A 141 -7.50 7.70 -9.31
CA GLY A 141 -8.73 7.62 -8.53
C GLY A 141 -9.31 6.21 -8.34
N GLU A 142 -8.52 5.16 -8.54
CA GLU A 142 -8.92 3.78 -8.19
C GLU A 142 -8.78 3.50 -6.69
N GLN A 143 -9.41 2.42 -6.21
CA GLN A 143 -9.46 2.07 -4.78
C GLN A 143 -8.10 2.15 -4.07
N PRO A 144 -6.98 1.55 -4.59
CA PRO A 144 -5.69 1.60 -3.93
C PRO A 144 -5.19 3.02 -3.69
N TYR A 145 -5.45 3.91 -4.67
CA TYR A 145 -4.94 5.27 -4.66
C TYR A 145 -5.82 6.26 -3.88
N LEU A 146 -6.94 5.78 -3.32
CA LEU A 146 -7.78 6.53 -2.38
C LEU A 146 -7.56 6.07 -0.94
N ILE A 147 -7.41 4.77 -0.73
CA ILE A 147 -7.25 4.19 0.62
C ILE A 147 -5.82 4.34 1.16
N PHE A 148 -4.80 4.05 0.34
CA PHE A 148 -3.42 4.07 0.81
C PHE A 148 -2.96 5.44 1.32
N PRO A 149 -3.26 6.58 0.64
CA PRO A 149 -2.92 7.90 1.17
C PRO A 149 -3.68 8.25 2.46
N LEU A 150 -4.88 7.70 2.70
CA LEU A 150 -5.59 7.81 3.97
C LEU A 150 -4.86 7.05 5.08
N GLN A 151 -4.51 5.78 4.85
CA GLN A 151 -3.82 4.91 5.80
C GLN A 151 -2.45 5.47 6.20
N THR A 152 -1.75 6.07 5.28
CA THR A 152 -0.40 6.60 5.52
C THR A 152 -0.36 8.06 5.96
N GLY A 153 -1.51 8.73 6.08
CA GLY A 153 -1.59 10.13 6.48
C GLY A 153 -1.05 11.11 5.45
N ILE A 154 -0.94 10.70 4.18
CA ILE A 154 -0.64 11.58 3.04
C ILE A 154 -1.81 12.53 2.81
N THR A 155 -3.03 12.05 3.00
CA THR A 155 -4.24 12.87 2.93
C THR A 155 -4.32 13.77 4.17
N PRO A 156 -4.32 15.12 4.03
CA PRO A 156 -4.52 16.04 5.14
C PRO A 156 -5.85 15.79 5.86
N ASP A 157 -5.88 16.02 7.18
CA ASP A 157 -7.06 15.75 8.02
C ASP A 157 -8.36 16.36 7.49
N LYS A 158 -8.29 17.59 6.98
CA LYS A 158 -9.43 18.29 6.40
C LYS A 158 -10.04 17.65 5.16
N LEU A 159 -9.30 16.77 4.48
CA LEU A 159 -9.73 16.10 3.24
C LEU A 159 -10.05 14.62 3.44
N LYS A 160 -9.80 14.05 4.64
CA LYS A 160 -9.94 12.62 4.90
C LYS A 160 -11.35 12.11 4.60
N ASN A 161 -12.37 12.83 5.06
CA ASN A 161 -13.76 12.42 4.82
C ASN A 161 -14.12 12.44 3.33
N GLU A 162 -13.75 13.49 2.63
CA GLU A 162 -14.04 13.63 1.19
C GLU A 162 -13.34 12.54 0.35
N VAL A 163 -12.07 12.25 0.65
CA VAL A 163 -11.32 11.17 -0.02
C VAL A 163 -11.90 9.81 0.33
N PHE A 164 -12.32 9.61 1.58
CA PHE A 164 -12.97 8.36 1.98
C PHE A 164 -14.35 8.17 1.33
N ASP A 165 -15.16 9.22 1.26
CA ASP A 165 -16.44 9.20 0.54
C ASP A 165 -16.24 8.88 -0.94
N LYS A 166 -15.16 9.40 -1.54
CA LYS A 166 -14.77 9.07 -2.91
C LYS A 166 -14.39 7.60 -3.05
N PHE A 167 -13.66 7.04 -2.08
CA PHE A 167 -13.37 5.61 -2.05
C PHE A 167 -14.66 4.77 -1.98
N VAL A 168 -15.57 5.11 -1.05
CA VAL A 168 -16.84 4.41 -0.89
C VAL A 168 -17.67 4.47 -2.20
N HIS A 169 -17.77 5.64 -2.80
CA HIS A 169 -18.45 5.80 -4.09
C HIS A 169 -17.78 4.96 -5.20
N THR A 170 -16.45 4.99 -5.29
CA THR A 170 -15.70 4.22 -6.29
C THR A 170 -15.96 2.72 -6.10
N MET A 171 -15.86 2.24 -4.86
CA MET A 171 -16.09 0.83 -4.52
C MET A 171 -17.53 0.39 -4.79
N LEU A 172 -18.52 1.14 -4.29
CA LEU A 172 -19.92 0.74 -4.39
C LEU A 172 -20.51 0.94 -5.80
N VAL A 173 -20.21 2.05 -6.45
CA VAL A 173 -20.85 2.45 -7.71
C VAL A 173 -20.01 2.02 -8.92
N LYS A 174 -18.75 2.45 -9.00
CA LYS A 174 -17.88 2.16 -10.15
C LYS A 174 -17.51 0.68 -10.18
N ASP A 175 -17.12 0.12 -9.04
CA ASP A 175 -16.65 -1.26 -8.91
C ASP A 175 -17.78 -2.22 -8.45
N LYS A 176 -19.02 -1.73 -8.26
CA LYS A 176 -20.20 -2.51 -7.93
C LYS A 176 -20.03 -3.37 -6.66
N GLY A 177 -19.31 -2.88 -5.69
CA GLY A 177 -18.97 -3.56 -4.44
C GLY A 177 -17.85 -4.61 -4.57
N HIS A 178 -17.14 -4.66 -5.68
CA HIS A 178 -15.98 -5.53 -5.84
C HIS A 178 -14.69 -4.85 -5.37
N LEU A 179 -13.73 -5.68 -4.98
CA LEU A 179 -12.34 -5.25 -4.83
C LEU A 179 -11.74 -4.84 -6.18
N ASN A 180 -10.95 -3.78 -6.18
CA ASN A 180 -10.12 -3.39 -7.32
C ASN A 180 -8.68 -3.14 -6.86
N THR A 181 -8.19 -4.00 -5.97
CA THR A 181 -6.87 -3.97 -5.37
C THR A 181 -6.10 -5.21 -5.74
N GLY A 182 -4.78 -5.10 -5.82
CA GLY A 182 -3.89 -6.24 -5.94
C GLY A 182 -3.59 -6.85 -4.56
N MET A 183 -2.67 -7.81 -4.54
CA MET A 183 -2.39 -8.58 -3.32
C MET A 183 -1.80 -7.76 -2.18
N ILE A 184 -1.12 -6.65 -2.46
CA ILE A 184 -0.50 -5.82 -1.43
C ILE A 184 -1.53 -4.85 -0.85
N ASP A 185 -2.24 -4.12 -1.71
CA ASP A 185 -3.19 -3.10 -1.24
C ASP A 185 -4.46 -3.70 -0.64
N THR A 186 -4.82 -4.94 -1.00
CA THR A 186 -5.97 -5.63 -0.38
C THR A 186 -5.83 -5.65 1.14
N GLN A 187 -4.65 -5.99 1.68
CA GLN A 187 -4.43 -5.97 3.11
C GLN A 187 -4.50 -4.55 3.69
N ILE A 188 -3.88 -3.57 3.02
CA ILE A 188 -3.89 -2.16 3.46
C ILE A 188 -5.30 -1.61 3.49
N THR A 189 -6.10 -1.92 2.46
CA THR A 189 -7.51 -1.54 2.39
C THR A 189 -8.30 -2.14 3.56
N PHE A 190 -8.12 -3.42 3.87
CA PHE A 190 -8.83 -4.05 4.98
C PHE A 190 -8.36 -3.55 6.33
N ASP A 191 -7.06 -3.38 6.54
CA ASP A 191 -6.52 -2.80 7.77
C ASP A 191 -7.14 -1.40 8.02
N TYR A 192 -7.20 -0.54 7.00
CA TYR A 192 -7.84 0.77 7.10
C TYR A 192 -9.32 0.69 7.45
N LEU A 193 -10.07 -0.18 6.78
CA LEU A 193 -11.51 -0.32 7.01
C LEU A 193 -11.82 -0.86 8.41
N VAL A 194 -11.04 -1.83 8.89
CA VAL A 194 -11.16 -2.36 10.27
C VAL A 194 -10.85 -1.28 11.31
N GLU A 195 -9.75 -0.55 11.14
CA GLU A 195 -9.34 0.53 12.05
C GLU A 195 -10.37 1.66 12.12
N ASN A 196 -11.16 1.85 11.05
CA ASN A 196 -12.20 2.87 10.97
C ASN A 196 -13.63 2.31 11.18
N ASN A 197 -13.78 1.08 11.68
CA ASN A 197 -15.06 0.41 11.95
C ASN A 197 -15.98 0.30 10.72
N ARG A 198 -15.42 0.12 9.52
CA ARG A 198 -16.15 -0.03 8.26
C ARG A 198 -16.20 -1.49 7.78
N ASN A 199 -16.47 -2.40 8.71
CA ASN A 199 -16.64 -3.82 8.39
C ASN A 199 -17.82 -4.09 7.45
N ASP A 200 -18.79 -3.17 7.38
CA ASP A 200 -19.88 -3.17 6.41
C ASP A 200 -19.37 -3.22 4.96
N LEU A 201 -18.33 -2.46 4.65
CA LEU A 201 -17.71 -2.45 3.32
C LEU A 201 -16.91 -3.73 3.04
N ILE A 202 -16.24 -4.27 4.07
CA ILE A 202 -15.53 -5.55 3.95
C ILE A 202 -16.53 -6.67 3.64
N ASP A 203 -17.66 -6.74 4.36
CA ASP A 203 -18.70 -7.74 4.15
C ASP A 203 -19.22 -7.70 2.71
N ILE A 204 -19.48 -6.50 2.16
CA ILE A 204 -19.88 -6.34 0.77
C ILE A 204 -18.85 -6.93 -0.20
N MET A 205 -17.55 -6.63 0.02
CA MET A 205 -16.48 -7.08 -0.89
C MET A 205 -16.25 -8.59 -0.84
N VAL A 206 -16.22 -9.19 0.37
CA VAL A 206 -15.89 -10.62 0.52
C VAL A 206 -17.02 -11.53 0.08
N ASN A 207 -18.26 -11.08 0.16
CA ASN A 207 -19.43 -11.86 -0.27
C ASN A 207 -19.71 -11.85 -1.79
N LYS A 208 -18.89 -11.15 -2.59
CA LYS A 208 -19.04 -11.15 -4.05
C LYS A 208 -18.69 -12.50 -4.65
N LYS A 209 -19.66 -13.11 -5.35
CA LYS A 209 -19.49 -14.38 -6.09
C LYS A 209 -19.09 -14.19 -7.55
N THR A 210 -19.12 -12.95 -8.03
CA THR A 210 -18.70 -12.59 -9.39
C THR A 210 -17.28 -12.02 -9.37
N TYR A 211 -16.63 -12.00 -10.54
CA TYR A 211 -15.27 -11.46 -10.71
C TYR A 211 -15.22 -9.93 -10.49
N PRO A 212 -14.21 -9.45 -9.80
CA PRO A 212 -13.21 -10.16 -8.98
C PRO A 212 -13.72 -10.36 -7.54
N GLY A 213 -13.30 -11.47 -6.91
CA GLY A 213 -13.65 -11.75 -5.52
C GLY A 213 -13.31 -13.18 -5.10
N TRP A 214 -13.23 -13.41 -3.80
CA TRP A 214 -12.98 -14.77 -3.28
C TRP A 214 -14.14 -15.72 -3.56
N GLY A 215 -15.39 -15.24 -3.50
CA GLY A 215 -16.54 -16.04 -3.89
C GLY A 215 -16.46 -16.50 -5.35
N TYR A 216 -15.95 -15.64 -6.26
CA TYR A 216 -15.67 -16.04 -7.64
C TYR A 216 -14.63 -17.16 -7.71
N MET A 217 -13.53 -17.06 -6.93
CA MET A 217 -12.52 -18.12 -6.90
C MET A 217 -13.13 -19.46 -6.46
N ILE A 218 -13.94 -19.45 -5.40
CA ILE A 218 -14.61 -20.65 -4.88
C ILE A 218 -15.56 -21.26 -5.91
N GLU A 219 -16.41 -20.45 -6.55
CA GLU A 219 -17.37 -20.91 -7.59
C GLU A 219 -16.64 -21.49 -8.84
N ASN A 220 -15.36 -21.10 -9.04
CA ASN A 220 -14.52 -21.63 -10.12
C ASN A 220 -13.53 -22.71 -9.64
N GLY A 221 -13.79 -23.34 -8.50
CA GLY A 221 -13.07 -24.52 -8.03
C GLY A 221 -11.77 -24.25 -7.30
N ALA A 222 -11.55 -23.03 -6.80
CA ALA A 222 -10.37 -22.74 -5.98
C ALA A 222 -10.39 -23.53 -4.68
N THR A 223 -9.29 -24.22 -4.39
CA THR A 223 -9.02 -24.89 -3.10
C THR A 223 -8.08 -24.08 -2.21
N THR A 224 -7.46 -23.05 -2.78
CA THR A 224 -6.59 -22.08 -2.11
C THR A 224 -6.87 -20.69 -2.67
N CYS A 225 -6.37 -19.65 -2.02
CA CYS A 225 -6.36 -18.30 -2.60
C CYS A 225 -5.43 -18.29 -3.83
N TRP A 226 -5.95 -17.83 -4.97
CA TRP A 226 -5.15 -17.68 -6.18
C TRP A 226 -4.27 -16.43 -6.10
N GLU A 227 -3.12 -16.46 -6.76
CA GLU A 227 -2.28 -15.28 -6.89
C GLU A 227 -2.97 -14.16 -7.67
N GLN A 228 -3.69 -14.52 -8.73
CA GLN A 228 -4.45 -13.58 -9.56
C GLN A 228 -5.94 -13.80 -9.37
N TRP A 229 -6.72 -12.70 -9.39
CA TRP A 229 -8.16 -12.76 -9.20
C TRP A 229 -8.91 -13.63 -10.23
N ASN A 230 -8.38 -13.79 -11.44
CA ASN A 230 -8.96 -14.58 -12.53
C ASN A 230 -8.40 -16.02 -12.62
N GLY A 231 -7.58 -16.44 -11.69
CA GLY A 231 -6.89 -17.74 -11.75
C GLY A 231 -5.84 -17.79 -12.84
N HIS A 232 -5.66 -18.97 -13.43
CA HIS A 232 -4.71 -19.18 -14.55
C HIS A 232 -5.35 -18.86 -15.90
N ALA A 233 -5.90 -17.67 -16.07
CA ALA A 233 -6.15 -17.16 -17.40
C ALA A 233 -4.80 -16.72 -18.02
N SER A 234 -3.98 -17.69 -18.34
CA SER A 234 -2.75 -17.52 -19.15
C SER A 234 -3.10 -17.54 -20.62
#